data_d2d6de588f6b0a5ce09756c915ec5df2
#
_entry.id   d2d6de588f6b0a5ce09756c915ec5df2
#
_cell.length_a   1.000
_cell.length_b   1.000
_cell.length_c   1.000
_cell.angle_alpha   90.00
_cell.angle_beta   90.00
_cell.angle_gamma   90.00
#
_symmetry.space_group_name_H-M   'P 1'
#
loop_
_entity.id
_entity.type
_entity.pdbx_description
1 polymer ?
#
loop_
_entity_poly.entity_id
_entity_poly.type
_entity_poly.pdbx_seq_one_letter_code
_entity_poly.pdbx_strand_id
1 'polypeptide(L)'
;MATMIPTSAFIATPHRCSSARSSAIWVPKAQFPGTSSSFGVSLSVKRPSVRFVSVRCEANGAGMSMIPTEERWMYEESEINGPDIWNKTWYPKAADHVNTEKTWYIVDATDKILGRMASTIANYIRGKNLATYTPSVDMGAYVIVINAEKVAVSGQKRSQKLYRRHSGRPGGMKVETFDQLQKRIPERIVEHAVRGMLPKGRLGRTLFTHLKVYKGSEHPHQAQKPIPLPIRDKRIQLVKK
;
A
#
# COMPACT_ATOMS: atom_id res chain seq x y z
N MET A 1 -8.51 0.09 -65.11
CA MET A 1 -7.38 -0.88 -65.03
C MET A 1 -7.14 -1.15 -63.54
N ALA A 2 -7.59 -2.30 -63.09
CA ALA A 2 -7.50 -2.72 -61.68
C ALA A 2 -6.38 -3.75 -61.58
N THR A 3 -5.40 -3.48 -60.73
CA THR A 3 -4.30 -4.39 -60.41
C THR A 3 -4.59 -5.08 -59.08
N MET A 4 -4.83 -6.37 -59.11
CA MET A 4 -4.97 -7.28 -57.98
C MET A 4 -3.61 -7.56 -57.38
N ILE A 5 -3.51 -7.55 -56.04
CA ILE A 5 -2.39 -8.01 -55.25
C ILE A 5 -2.78 -9.35 -54.60
N PRO A 6 -1.96 -10.41 -54.71
CA PRO A 6 -2.28 -11.70 -54.11
C PRO A 6 -1.93 -11.76 -52.61
N THR A 7 -2.89 -12.26 -51.83
CA THR A 7 -2.73 -12.65 -50.41
C THR A 7 -1.96 -13.96 -50.32
N SER A 8 -0.81 -13.96 -49.68
CA SER A 8 -0.06 -15.17 -49.29
C SER A 8 -0.50 -15.63 -47.90
N ALA A 9 -1.06 -16.85 -47.84
CA ALA A 9 -1.40 -17.55 -46.64
C ALA A 9 -0.14 -18.11 -45.96
N PHE A 10 0.15 -17.71 -44.71
CA PHE A 10 1.16 -18.36 -43.87
C PHE A 10 0.50 -19.52 -43.08
N ILE A 11 0.96 -20.72 -43.39
CA ILE A 11 0.64 -21.96 -42.71
C ILE A 11 1.49 -22.02 -41.45
N ALA A 12 0.87 -21.99 -40.26
CA ALA A 12 1.50 -22.17 -38.97
C ALA A 12 1.64 -23.68 -38.68
N THR A 13 2.87 -24.16 -38.53
CA THR A 13 3.19 -25.49 -38.02
C THR A 13 3.23 -25.50 -36.49
N PRO A 14 2.66 -26.53 -35.84
CA PRO A 14 2.74 -26.62 -34.36
C PRO A 14 4.09 -27.18 -33.92
N HIS A 15 4.84 -26.40 -33.15
CA HIS A 15 6.04 -26.86 -32.48
C HIS A 15 5.69 -27.74 -31.27
N ARG A 16 6.18 -28.96 -31.33
CA ARG A 16 6.13 -30.02 -30.33
C ARG A 16 7.00 -29.60 -29.12
N CYS A 17 6.38 -29.46 -27.96
CA CYS A 17 7.06 -29.19 -26.71
C CYS A 17 7.77 -30.44 -26.22
N SER A 18 9.11 -30.44 -26.24
CA SER A 18 9.94 -31.49 -25.66
C SER A 18 10.14 -31.23 -24.17
N SER A 19 9.90 -32.28 -23.38
CA SER A 19 10.08 -32.37 -21.93
C SER A 19 11.48 -31.94 -21.49
N ALA A 20 11.58 -30.88 -20.69
CA ALA A 20 12.80 -30.50 -19.99
C ALA A 20 12.94 -31.32 -18.71
N ARG A 21 14.05 -32.00 -18.58
CA ARG A 21 14.49 -32.78 -17.42
C ARG A 21 14.72 -31.80 -16.23
N SER A 22 14.17 -32.14 -15.08
CA SER A 22 14.49 -31.50 -13.81
C SER A 22 15.94 -31.87 -13.40
N SER A 23 16.83 -30.90 -13.44
CA SER A 23 18.16 -31.00 -12.82
C SER A 23 18.03 -30.73 -11.33
N ALA A 24 18.19 -31.75 -10.52
CA ALA A 24 18.29 -31.65 -9.06
C ALA A 24 19.56 -30.86 -8.69
N ILE A 25 19.37 -29.73 -8.01
CA ILE A 25 20.48 -28.98 -7.42
C ILE A 25 20.96 -29.74 -6.20
N TRP A 26 22.17 -30.26 -6.29
CA TRP A 26 22.86 -30.93 -5.20
C TRP A 26 23.38 -29.88 -4.22
N VAL A 27 22.86 -29.87 -2.97
CA VAL A 27 23.34 -29.03 -1.88
C VAL A 27 24.30 -29.81 -1.03
N PRO A 28 25.57 -29.42 -0.87
CA PRO A 28 26.51 -30.13 -0.03
C PRO A 28 26.17 -29.97 1.44
N LYS A 29 26.05 -31.09 2.14
CA LYS A 29 25.83 -31.20 3.57
C LYS A 29 27.09 -30.74 4.30
N ALA A 30 27.06 -29.64 5.02
CA ALA A 30 28.15 -29.19 5.88
C ALA A 30 28.33 -30.18 7.03
N GLN A 31 29.51 -30.81 7.11
CA GLN A 31 29.95 -31.64 8.23
C GLN A 31 30.54 -30.72 9.30
N PHE A 32 29.96 -30.69 10.48
CA PHE A 32 30.57 -30.10 11.67
C PHE A 32 31.50 -31.14 12.34
N PRO A 33 32.73 -30.80 12.76
CA PRO A 33 33.60 -31.70 13.45
C PRO A 33 33.08 -31.97 14.87
N GLY A 34 32.88 -33.25 15.18
CA GLY A 34 32.47 -33.70 16.49
C GLY A 34 33.58 -33.56 17.54
N THR A 35 33.26 -32.95 18.66
CA THR A 35 34.03 -33.14 19.91
C THR A 35 33.31 -34.17 20.75
N SER A 36 33.95 -35.33 20.88
CA SER A 36 33.55 -36.39 21.77
C SER A 36 33.91 -36.03 23.20
N SER A 37 32.95 -35.88 24.10
CA SER A 37 33.11 -36.04 25.53
C SER A 37 31.98 -36.89 26.08
N SER A 38 32.36 -38.12 26.44
CA SER A 38 31.51 -39.09 27.09
C SER A 38 31.30 -38.73 28.56
N PHE A 39 30.07 -38.38 28.94
CA PHE A 39 29.58 -38.54 30.31
C PHE A 39 28.20 -39.19 30.23
N GLY A 40 28.18 -40.47 30.58
CA GLY A 40 26.97 -41.25 30.72
C GLY A 40 26.22 -40.88 32.00
N VAL A 41 25.04 -40.32 31.83
CA VAL A 41 23.96 -40.35 32.82
C VAL A 41 22.69 -40.70 32.11
N SER A 42 22.27 -41.95 32.16
CA SER A 42 20.98 -42.39 31.66
C SER A 42 19.87 -42.05 32.65
N LEU A 43 19.24 -40.90 32.45
CA LEU A 43 17.97 -40.61 33.08
C LEU A 43 16.85 -41.12 32.18
N SER A 44 16.28 -42.28 32.55
CA SER A 44 15.10 -42.81 31.93
C SER A 44 13.87 -41.95 32.34
N VAL A 45 13.57 -40.94 31.55
CA VAL A 45 12.33 -40.18 31.67
C VAL A 45 11.20 -41.05 31.09
N LYS A 46 10.42 -41.69 31.94
CA LYS A 46 9.14 -42.29 31.56
C LYS A 46 8.24 -41.19 31.01
N ARG A 47 8.09 -41.11 29.69
CA ARG A 47 7.07 -40.26 29.06
C ARG A 47 5.67 -40.81 29.50
N PRO A 48 4.79 -39.95 30.06
CA PRO A 48 3.43 -40.35 30.27
C PRO A 48 2.81 -40.65 28.89
N SER A 49 2.24 -41.84 28.72
CA SER A 49 1.48 -42.20 27.53
C SER A 49 0.22 -41.33 27.49
N VAL A 50 0.28 -40.26 26.66
CA VAL A 50 -0.91 -39.52 26.33
C VAL A 50 -1.78 -40.45 25.49
N ARG A 51 -2.82 -41.00 26.09
CA ARG A 51 -3.88 -41.66 25.33
C ARG A 51 -4.54 -40.58 24.48
N PHE A 52 -4.27 -40.60 23.19
CA PHE A 52 -5.10 -39.87 22.23
C PHE A 52 -6.48 -40.50 22.25
N VAL A 53 -7.42 -39.87 22.95
CA VAL A 53 -8.83 -40.16 22.77
C VAL A 53 -9.17 -39.60 21.40
N SER A 54 -9.30 -40.47 20.41
CA SER A 54 -9.85 -40.11 19.11
C SER A 54 -11.34 -39.77 19.34
N VAL A 55 -11.63 -38.49 19.44
CA VAL A 55 -13.00 -38.00 19.38
C VAL A 55 -13.47 -38.21 17.95
N ARG A 56 -14.19 -39.30 17.70
CA ARG A 56 -14.98 -39.44 16.49
C ARG A 56 -16.11 -38.43 16.58
N CYS A 57 -16.03 -37.38 15.80
CA CYS A 57 -17.15 -36.51 15.52
C CYS A 57 -18.14 -37.29 14.64
N GLU A 58 -19.04 -38.05 15.22
CA GLU A 58 -20.20 -38.56 14.51
C GLU A 58 -21.15 -37.36 14.30
N ALA A 59 -21.38 -37.05 13.03
CA ALA A 59 -22.27 -35.99 12.58
C ALA A 59 -23.74 -36.37 12.78
N ASN A 60 -24.16 -36.50 14.02
CA ASN A 60 -25.57 -36.62 14.39
C ASN A 60 -25.79 -35.75 15.62
N GLY A 61 -26.61 -34.73 15.51
CA GLY A 61 -27.23 -33.77 16.42
C GLY A 61 -27.13 -33.87 17.96
N ALA A 62 -26.27 -34.74 18.51
CA ALA A 62 -26.10 -34.96 19.94
C ALA A 62 -24.83 -34.28 20.52
N GLY A 63 -24.00 -33.65 19.71
CA GLY A 63 -22.72 -33.06 20.16
C GLY A 63 -22.82 -31.77 20.98
N MET A 64 -23.97 -31.11 20.96
CA MET A 64 -24.15 -29.82 21.66
C MET A 64 -24.48 -29.95 23.16
N SER A 65 -24.79 -31.16 23.67
CA SER A 65 -25.16 -31.34 25.07
C SER A 65 -23.99 -31.27 26.05
N MET A 66 -22.76 -31.36 25.57
CA MET A 66 -21.54 -31.30 26.40
C MET A 66 -20.99 -29.88 26.60
N ILE A 67 -21.52 -28.90 25.91
CA ILE A 67 -21.09 -27.51 26.02
C ILE A 67 -21.94 -26.83 27.10
N PRO A 68 -21.31 -26.16 28.09
CA PRO A 68 -22.03 -25.35 29.07
C PRO A 68 -22.98 -24.38 28.37
N THR A 69 -24.20 -24.23 28.94
CA THR A 69 -25.22 -23.34 28.35
C THR A 69 -24.76 -21.90 28.20
N GLU A 70 -23.80 -21.45 29.02
CA GLU A 70 -23.24 -20.13 29.00
C GLU A 70 -22.27 -19.91 27.82
N GLU A 71 -21.67 -20.97 27.29
CA GLU A 71 -20.73 -20.93 26.17
C GLU A 71 -21.37 -21.39 24.85
N ARG A 72 -22.64 -21.79 24.85
CA ARG A 72 -23.33 -22.34 23.67
C ARG A 72 -23.45 -21.32 22.53
N TRP A 73 -23.53 -20.01 22.85
CA TRP A 73 -23.57 -18.93 21.88
C TRP A 73 -22.30 -18.85 21.03
N MET A 74 -21.14 -19.31 21.52
CA MET A 74 -19.89 -19.37 20.74
C MET A 74 -19.90 -20.47 19.67
N TYR A 75 -20.85 -21.39 19.74
CA TYR A 75 -20.93 -22.57 18.88
C TYR A 75 -22.26 -22.67 18.12
N GLU A 76 -23.05 -21.62 18.07
CA GLU A 76 -24.24 -21.59 17.22
C GLU A 76 -23.83 -21.66 15.76
N GLU A 77 -24.43 -22.56 14.98
CA GLU A 77 -24.06 -22.83 13.58
C GLU A 77 -24.11 -21.59 12.69
N SER A 78 -24.96 -20.60 12.98
CA SER A 78 -25.03 -19.33 12.29
C SER A 78 -23.78 -18.49 12.48
N GLU A 79 -23.09 -18.62 13.62
CA GLU A 79 -21.85 -17.92 13.92
C GLU A 79 -20.62 -18.74 13.52
N ILE A 80 -20.65 -20.07 13.62
CA ILE A 80 -19.55 -20.94 13.19
C ILE A 80 -19.37 -20.91 11.67
N ASN A 81 -20.47 -20.81 10.92
CA ASN A 81 -20.45 -20.63 9.46
C ASN A 81 -20.36 -19.18 9.01
N GLY A 82 -20.36 -18.24 9.95
CA GLY A 82 -20.06 -16.84 9.69
C GLY A 82 -18.64 -16.66 9.14
N PRO A 83 -18.29 -15.46 8.66
CA PRO A 83 -16.93 -15.18 8.25
C PRO A 83 -16.01 -15.42 9.45
N ASP A 84 -15.06 -16.32 9.30
CA ASP A 84 -14.07 -16.67 10.33
C ASP A 84 -13.31 -15.39 10.74
N ILE A 85 -13.73 -14.78 11.85
CA ILE A 85 -13.25 -13.48 12.32
C ILE A 85 -11.75 -13.56 12.66
N TRP A 86 -11.26 -14.74 13.06
CA TRP A 86 -9.89 -14.95 13.50
C TRP A 86 -8.91 -15.25 12.37
N ASN A 87 -9.38 -15.86 11.27
CA ASN A 87 -8.54 -16.37 10.20
C ASN A 87 -8.77 -15.71 8.84
N LYS A 88 -9.80 -14.88 8.67
CA LYS A 88 -10.06 -14.18 7.42
C LYS A 88 -9.47 -12.78 7.42
N THR A 89 -8.33 -12.65 6.80
CA THR A 89 -7.86 -11.33 6.35
C THR A 89 -8.84 -10.78 5.31
N TRP A 90 -9.36 -9.59 5.56
CA TRP A 90 -10.21 -8.93 4.58
C TRP A 90 -9.40 -8.69 3.29
N TYR A 91 -9.94 -9.14 2.17
CA TYR A 91 -9.36 -8.94 0.85
C TYR A 91 -10.38 -8.26 -0.06
N PRO A 92 -10.04 -7.13 -0.70
CA PRO A 92 -10.96 -6.40 -1.56
C PRO A 92 -11.32 -7.20 -2.80
N LYS A 93 -12.62 -7.27 -3.10
CA LYS A 93 -13.13 -7.76 -4.37
C LYS A 93 -13.08 -6.64 -5.42
N ALA A 94 -13.26 -7.00 -6.70
CA ALA A 94 -13.29 -6.00 -7.77
C ALA A 94 -14.35 -4.92 -7.55
N ALA A 95 -15.50 -5.27 -6.98
CA ALA A 95 -16.57 -4.33 -6.65
C ALA A 95 -16.16 -3.25 -5.63
N ASP A 96 -15.19 -3.55 -4.77
CA ASP A 96 -14.77 -2.63 -3.69
C ASP A 96 -13.80 -1.54 -4.16
N HIS A 97 -13.12 -1.73 -5.30
CA HIS A 97 -12.07 -0.82 -5.76
C HIS A 97 -12.13 -0.44 -7.24
N VAL A 98 -12.86 -1.21 -8.07
CA VAL A 98 -13.07 -0.89 -9.49
C VAL A 98 -14.38 -0.13 -9.60
N ASN A 99 -14.35 1.02 -10.25
CA ASN A 99 -15.52 1.91 -10.46
C ASN A 99 -16.20 2.41 -9.17
N THR A 100 -15.49 2.38 -8.03
CA THR A 100 -16.00 2.93 -6.78
C THR A 100 -15.88 4.46 -6.81
N GLU A 101 -16.90 5.16 -6.35
CA GLU A 101 -16.85 6.61 -6.18
C GLU A 101 -15.88 6.96 -5.06
N LYS A 102 -14.72 7.53 -5.44
CA LYS A 102 -13.71 7.97 -4.48
C LYS A 102 -14.03 9.35 -3.96
N THR A 103 -13.86 9.55 -2.67
CA THR A 103 -14.04 10.85 -2.03
C THR A 103 -13.01 11.88 -2.49
N TRP A 104 -13.43 13.13 -2.60
CA TRP A 104 -12.57 14.25 -2.96
C TRP A 104 -12.33 15.12 -1.73
N TYR A 105 -11.07 15.44 -1.47
CA TYR A 105 -10.70 16.34 -0.38
C TYR A 105 -10.00 17.58 -0.93
N ILE A 106 -10.24 18.71 -0.26
CA ILE A 106 -9.55 19.97 -0.55
C ILE A 106 -8.69 20.39 0.65
N VAL A 107 -7.48 20.86 0.36
CA VAL A 107 -6.49 21.29 1.33
C VAL A 107 -6.04 22.69 0.99
N ASP A 108 -6.15 23.63 1.91
CA ASP A 108 -5.51 24.92 1.80
C ASP A 108 -4.07 24.83 2.33
N ALA A 109 -3.11 25.17 1.47
CA ALA A 109 -1.69 25.11 1.79
C ALA A 109 -1.17 26.39 2.47
N THR A 110 -2.00 27.42 2.64
CA THR A 110 -1.60 28.70 3.24
C THR A 110 -1.01 28.47 4.63
N ASP A 111 0.24 28.91 4.83
CA ASP A 111 1.02 28.81 6.07
C ASP A 111 1.18 27.40 6.65
N LYS A 112 0.80 26.37 5.90
CA LYS A 112 0.99 24.98 6.32
C LYS A 112 2.43 24.53 6.09
N ILE A 113 2.97 23.79 7.07
CA ILE A 113 4.31 23.20 6.94
C ILE A 113 4.28 22.09 5.90
N LEU A 114 5.08 22.23 4.83
CA LEU A 114 5.16 21.32 3.71
C LEU A 114 5.22 19.84 4.10
N GLY A 115 6.12 19.46 5.01
CA GLY A 115 6.32 18.06 5.36
C GLY A 115 5.11 17.43 6.07
N ARG A 116 4.46 18.16 6.99
CA ARG A 116 3.28 17.69 7.72
C ARG A 116 2.06 17.60 6.80
N MET A 117 1.87 18.62 5.98
CA MET A 117 0.82 18.61 4.97
C MET A 117 1.00 17.43 4.01
N ALA A 118 2.19 17.24 3.46
CA ALA A 118 2.49 16.17 2.52
C ALA A 118 2.28 14.76 3.11
N SER A 119 2.63 14.54 4.38
CA SER A 119 2.40 13.25 5.05
C SER A 119 0.92 12.95 5.26
N THR A 120 0.13 13.95 5.63
CA THR A 120 -1.33 13.79 5.75
C THR A 120 -1.95 13.49 4.39
N ILE A 121 -1.61 14.26 3.36
CA ILE A 121 -2.08 14.04 1.99
C ILE A 121 -1.72 12.63 1.50
N ALA A 122 -0.48 12.18 1.71
CA ALA A 122 -0.04 10.85 1.30
C ALA A 122 -0.83 9.72 1.98
N ASN A 123 -1.22 9.89 3.25
CA ASN A 123 -2.05 8.93 3.96
C ASN A 123 -3.46 8.82 3.35
N TYR A 124 -4.07 9.94 2.98
CA TYR A 124 -5.40 9.95 2.35
C TYR A 124 -5.36 9.41 0.92
N ILE A 125 -4.35 9.80 0.13
CA ILE A 125 -4.16 9.26 -1.23
C ILE A 125 -3.90 7.75 -1.19
N ARG A 126 -3.18 7.26 -0.17
CA ARG A 126 -2.93 5.83 0.01
C ARG A 126 -4.17 5.09 0.54
N GLY A 127 -5.12 5.79 1.16
CA GLY A 127 -6.31 5.21 1.76
C GLY A 127 -6.08 4.62 3.16
N LYS A 128 -4.99 5.01 3.86
CA LYS A 128 -4.68 4.49 5.21
C LYS A 128 -5.67 4.94 6.29
N ASN A 129 -6.53 5.89 5.98
CA ASN A 129 -7.63 6.35 6.84
C ASN A 129 -8.85 5.42 6.78
N LEU A 130 -8.92 4.51 5.79
CA LEU A 130 -10.02 3.58 5.62
C LEU A 130 -9.76 2.29 6.42
N ALA A 131 -10.83 1.74 7.03
CA ALA A 131 -10.75 0.45 7.73
C ALA A 131 -10.43 -0.71 6.76
N THR A 132 -10.89 -0.58 5.51
CA THR A 132 -10.72 -1.56 4.43
C THR A 132 -9.36 -1.44 3.71
N TYR A 133 -8.41 -0.72 4.28
CA TYR A 133 -7.11 -0.49 3.65
C TYR A 133 -6.38 -1.78 3.29
N THR A 134 -6.02 -1.93 2.01
CA THR A 134 -5.17 -3.03 1.52
C THR A 134 -3.99 -2.46 0.75
N PRO A 135 -2.74 -2.86 1.09
CA PRO A 135 -1.53 -2.30 0.48
C PRO A 135 -1.39 -2.51 -1.02
N SER A 136 -1.98 -3.57 -1.56
CA SER A 136 -1.88 -3.95 -2.98
C SER A 136 -2.84 -3.23 -3.90
N VAL A 137 -3.90 -2.61 -3.36
CA VAL A 137 -5.00 -2.02 -4.12
C VAL A 137 -5.04 -0.51 -3.95
N ASP A 138 -5.58 0.18 -4.95
CA ASP A 138 -5.83 1.62 -4.92
C ASP A 138 -7.23 1.91 -4.37
N MET A 139 -7.31 2.18 -3.07
CA MET A 139 -8.55 2.54 -2.36
C MET A 139 -8.55 3.98 -1.86
N GLY A 140 -7.54 4.75 -2.22
CA GLY A 140 -7.35 6.11 -1.73
C GLY A 140 -8.29 7.15 -2.34
N ALA A 141 -8.31 8.32 -1.72
CA ALA A 141 -9.11 9.46 -2.13
C ALA A 141 -8.36 10.37 -3.10
N TYR A 142 -9.09 11.24 -3.79
CA TYR A 142 -8.51 12.36 -4.54
C TYR A 142 -8.27 13.54 -3.59
N VAL A 143 -7.13 14.20 -3.75
CA VAL A 143 -6.78 15.37 -2.93
C VAL A 143 -6.42 16.55 -3.82
N ILE A 144 -7.13 17.66 -3.60
CA ILE A 144 -6.88 18.95 -4.25
C ILE A 144 -6.11 19.83 -3.27
N VAL A 145 -5.00 20.40 -3.68
CA VAL A 145 -4.23 21.37 -2.90
C VAL A 145 -4.32 22.72 -3.57
N ILE A 146 -4.80 23.70 -2.84
CA ILE A 146 -4.88 25.10 -3.28
C ILE A 146 -3.84 25.97 -2.58
N ASN A 147 -3.56 27.16 -3.14
CA ASN A 147 -2.59 28.11 -2.59
C ASN A 147 -1.17 27.56 -2.42
N ALA A 148 -0.69 26.73 -3.35
CA ALA A 148 0.62 26.11 -3.26
C ALA A 148 1.78 27.12 -3.17
N GLU A 149 1.59 28.36 -3.61
CA GLU A 149 2.57 29.45 -3.50
C GLU A 149 2.82 29.90 -2.05
N LYS A 150 1.84 29.68 -1.14
CA LYS A 150 1.88 30.13 0.26
C LYS A 150 2.36 29.05 1.24
N VAL A 151 2.90 27.95 0.73
CA VAL A 151 3.42 26.85 1.55
C VAL A 151 4.60 27.32 2.38
N ALA A 152 4.58 26.96 3.68
CA ALA A 152 5.64 27.28 4.62
C ALA A 152 6.63 26.11 4.82
N VAL A 153 7.88 26.46 5.10
CA VAL A 153 8.92 25.51 5.53
C VAL A 153 9.60 26.04 6.77
N SER A 154 10.08 25.14 7.64
CA SER A 154 10.70 25.50 8.90
C SER A 154 12.21 25.68 8.79
N GLY A 155 12.78 26.55 9.61
CA GLY A 155 14.23 26.82 9.66
C GLY A 155 14.77 27.41 8.38
N GLN A 156 16.04 27.19 8.08
CA GLN A 156 16.72 27.75 6.92
C GLN A 156 16.47 26.99 5.59
N LYS A 157 15.42 26.17 5.53
CA LYS A 157 15.12 25.36 4.32
C LYS A 157 14.76 26.20 3.11
N ARG A 158 14.33 27.43 3.29
CA ARG A 158 14.04 28.33 2.15
C ARG A 158 15.28 28.56 1.30
N SER A 159 16.42 28.80 1.91
CA SER A 159 17.69 29.06 1.22
C SER A 159 18.50 27.80 0.96
N GLN A 160 18.48 26.82 1.89
CA GLN A 160 19.38 25.66 1.85
C GLN A 160 18.77 24.43 1.15
N LYS A 161 17.43 24.31 1.07
CA LYS A 161 16.81 23.15 0.43
C LYS A 161 16.96 23.23 -1.08
N LEU A 162 17.66 22.24 -1.65
CA LEU A 162 17.95 22.16 -3.07
C LEU A 162 17.03 21.17 -3.78
N TYR A 163 16.51 21.58 -4.91
CA TYR A 163 15.77 20.74 -5.86
C TYR A 163 16.64 20.51 -7.10
N ARG A 164 16.99 19.26 -7.36
CA ARG A 164 17.87 18.88 -8.46
C ARG A 164 17.05 18.26 -9.58
N ARG A 165 17.34 18.67 -10.81
CA ARG A 165 16.75 18.16 -12.02
C ARG A 165 17.86 17.86 -13.03
N HIS A 166 17.77 16.72 -13.70
CA HIS A 166 18.75 16.32 -14.70
C HIS A 166 18.08 16.01 -16.03
N SER A 167 18.66 16.46 -17.13
CA SER A 167 18.15 16.25 -18.49
C SER A 167 18.56 14.91 -19.12
N GLY A 168 19.46 14.15 -18.48
CA GLY A 168 20.03 12.91 -19.01
C GLY A 168 21.34 13.11 -19.81
N ARG A 169 21.70 14.34 -20.18
CA ARG A 169 22.94 14.64 -20.92
C ARG A 169 24.08 15.06 -19.97
N PRO A 170 25.35 14.81 -20.32
CA PRO A 170 26.49 15.30 -19.55
C PRO A 170 26.37 16.82 -19.27
N GLY A 171 26.62 17.24 -18.02
CA GLY A 171 26.47 18.64 -17.59
C GLY A 171 25.02 19.13 -17.47
N GLY A 172 24.01 18.28 -17.73
CA GLY A 172 22.59 18.66 -17.74
C GLY A 172 21.93 18.79 -16.37
N MET A 173 22.67 18.86 -15.27
CA MET A 173 22.10 19.02 -13.92
C MET A 173 21.75 20.48 -13.65
N LYS A 174 20.48 20.74 -13.31
CA LYS A 174 20.03 22.06 -12.83
C LYS A 174 19.65 21.95 -11.35
N VAL A 175 20.13 22.90 -10.56
CA VAL A 175 19.91 22.99 -9.13
C VAL A 175 19.19 24.29 -8.83
N GLU A 176 18.06 24.21 -8.12
CA GLU A 176 17.27 25.38 -7.72
C GLU A 176 17.03 25.34 -6.22
N THR A 177 17.05 26.48 -5.55
CA THR A 177 16.65 26.58 -4.14
C THR A 177 15.14 26.55 -4.00
N PHE A 178 14.64 26.35 -2.77
CA PHE A 178 13.21 26.37 -2.48
C PHE A 178 12.56 27.68 -2.94
N ASP A 179 13.15 28.82 -2.61
CA ASP A 179 12.60 30.14 -2.97
C ASP A 179 12.58 30.39 -4.49
N GLN A 180 13.60 29.93 -5.21
CA GLN A 180 13.63 30.01 -6.67
C GLN A 180 12.53 29.18 -7.32
N LEU A 181 12.35 27.94 -6.82
CA LEU A 181 11.31 27.05 -7.32
C LEU A 181 9.90 27.53 -6.97
N GLN A 182 9.70 28.09 -5.77
CA GLN A 182 8.42 28.64 -5.32
C GLN A 182 7.95 29.81 -6.20
N LYS A 183 8.87 30.67 -6.63
CA LYS A 183 8.55 31.78 -7.55
C LYS A 183 8.21 31.26 -8.95
N ARG A 184 8.89 30.23 -9.43
CA ARG A 184 8.75 29.72 -10.78
C ARG A 184 7.57 28.77 -10.93
N ILE A 185 7.53 27.67 -10.15
CA ILE A 185 6.52 26.63 -10.23
C ILE A 185 6.27 26.10 -8.81
N PRO A 186 5.42 26.73 -8.00
CA PRO A 186 5.17 26.33 -6.61
C PRO A 186 4.51 24.95 -6.47
N GLU A 187 3.73 24.54 -7.45
CA GLU A 187 3.04 23.23 -7.48
C GLU A 187 4.02 22.07 -7.32
N ARG A 188 5.17 22.13 -7.99
CA ARG A 188 6.20 21.08 -7.95
C ARG A 188 6.77 20.84 -6.57
N ILE A 189 6.76 21.82 -5.69
CA ILE A 189 7.25 21.66 -4.33
C ILE A 189 6.39 20.64 -3.57
N VAL A 190 5.08 20.79 -3.68
CA VAL A 190 4.09 19.89 -3.05
C VAL A 190 4.10 18.53 -3.73
N GLU A 191 4.07 18.50 -5.04
CA GLU A 191 4.12 17.26 -5.82
C GLU A 191 5.35 16.42 -5.48
N HIS A 192 6.53 17.05 -5.41
CA HIS A 192 7.77 16.37 -5.10
C HIS A 192 7.78 15.80 -3.68
N ALA A 193 7.22 16.56 -2.72
CA ALA A 193 7.11 16.12 -1.33
C ALA A 193 6.17 14.90 -1.19
N VAL A 194 4.99 14.94 -1.79
CA VAL A 194 4.00 13.84 -1.74
C VAL A 194 4.52 12.63 -2.51
N ARG A 195 5.05 12.81 -3.73
CA ARG A 195 5.62 11.73 -4.53
C ARG A 195 6.75 10.99 -3.81
N GLY A 196 7.56 11.71 -3.02
CA GLY A 196 8.61 11.11 -2.18
C GLY A 196 8.05 10.18 -1.09
N MET A 197 6.83 10.42 -0.62
CA MET A 197 6.15 9.68 0.44
C MET A 197 5.27 8.54 -0.07
N LEU A 198 4.95 8.52 -1.36
CA LEU A 198 4.19 7.45 -2.02
C LEU A 198 5.11 6.26 -2.40
N PRO A 199 4.56 5.06 -2.59
CA PRO A 199 5.31 3.90 -3.09
C PRO A 199 6.01 4.18 -4.41
N LYS A 200 7.13 3.51 -4.68
CA LYS A 200 7.93 3.74 -5.90
C LYS A 200 7.47 2.93 -7.12
N GLY A 201 6.59 1.94 -6.93
CA GLY A 201 6.14 1.02 -7.97
C GLY A 201 5.05 1.57 -8.89
N ARG A 202 4.40 0.67 -9.63
CA ARG A 202 3.26 0.98 -10.53
C ARG A 202 2.12 1.63 -9.75
N LEU A 203 1.75 1.05 -8.61
CA LEU A 203 0.67 1.56 -7.75
C LEU A 203 0.94 3.00 -7.28
N GLY A 204 2.19 3.34 -6.94
CA GLY A 204 2.52 4.71 -6.53
C GLY A 204 2.39 5.73 -7.65
N ARG A 205 2.57 5.32 -8.92
CA ARG A 205 2.36 6.21 -10.07
C ARG A 205 0.87 6.48 -10.31
N THR A 206 0.02 5.46 -10.15
CA THR A 206 -1.46 5.62 -10.24
C THR A 206 -1.95 6.49 -9.08
N LEU A 207 -1.52 6.21 -7.85
CA LEU A 207 -1.86 7.02 -6.67
C LEU A 207 -1.44 8.50 -6.81
N PHE A 208 -0.32 8.77 -7.47
CA PHE A 208 0.13 10.14 -7.71
C PHE A 208 -0.82 10.93 -8.63
N THR A 209 -1.56 10.27 -9.50
CA THR A 209 -2.57 10.95 -10.34
C THR A 209 -3.77 11.47 -9.55
N HIS A 210 -3.98 10.96 -8.33
CA HIS A 210 -5.04 11.45 -7.42
C HIS A 210 -4.71 12.80 -6.79
N LEU A 211 -3.45 13.23 -6.84
CA LEU A 211 -3.04 14.54 -6.37
C LEU A 211 -3.25 15.59 -7.46
N LYS A 212 -3.98 16.66 -7.11
CA LYS A 212 -4.17 17.85 -7.95
C LYS A 212 -3.67 19.06 -7.17
N VAL A 213 -2.68 19.77 -7.72
CA VAL A 213 -2.08 20.93 -7.04
C VAL A 213 -2.29 22.17 -7.88
N TYR A 214 -2.73 23.25 -7.25
CA TYR A 214 -2.98 24.54 -7.88
C TYR A 214 -2.23 25.64 -7.17
N LYS A 215 -1.71 26.58 -7.95
CA LYS A 215 -0.95 27.73 -7.47
C LYS A 215 -1.82 28.65 -6.63
N GLY A 216 -3.00 29.02 -7.15
CA GLY A 216 -3.97 29.91 -6.51
C GLY A 216 -5.07 29.21 -5.73
N SER A 217 -6.13 29.95 -5.43
CA SER A 217 -7.31 29.47 -4.72
C SER A 217 -8.33 28.77 -5.61
N GLU A 218 -8.27 29.00 -6.93
CA GLU A 218 -9.24 28.46 -7.88
C GLU A 218 -8.84 27.06 -8.35
N HIS A 219 -9.84 26.19 -8.53
CA HIS A 219 -9.67 24.84 -9.04
C HIS A 219 -10.87 24.41 -9.90
N PRO A 220 -10.69 23.60 -10.95
CA PRO A 220 -11.78 23.19 -11.86
C PRO A 220 -12.67 22.05 -11.34
N HIS A 221 -12.42 21.54 -10.12
CA HIS A 221 -13.08 20.35 -9.58
C HIS A 221 -14.23 20.67 -8.62
N GLN A 222 -14.94 21.79 -8.77
CA GLN A 222 -16.05 22.14 -7.89
C GLN A 222 -17.23 21.17 -8.00
N ALA A 223 -17.46 20.63 -9.19
CA ALA A 223 -18.51 19.64 -9.46
C ALA A 223 -18.38 18.35 -8.60
N GLN A 224 -17.18 18.04 -8.14
CA GLN A 224 -16.90 16.87 -7.30
C GLN A 224 -17.23 17.09 -5.81
N LYS A 225 -17.70 18.30 -5.43
CA LYS A 225 -18.04 18.69 -4.06
C LYS A 225 -16.96 18.28 -3.04
N PRO A 226 -15.72 18.80 -3.17
CA PRO A 226 -14.62 18.37 -2.33
C PRO A 226 -14.85 18.74 -0.85
N ILE A 227 -14.50 17.81 0.04
CA ILE A 227 -14.62 17.97 1.49
C ILE A 227 -13.34 18.62 2.03
N PRO A 228 -13.41 19.65 2.89
CA PRO A 228 -12.23 20.25 3.49
C PRO A 228 -11.51 19.24 4.39
N LEU A 229 -10.20 19.04 4.14
CA LEU A 229 -9.37 18.14 4.92
C LEU A 229 -8.76 18.91 6.10
N PRO A 230 -9.07 18.54 7.37
CA PRO A 230 -8.47 19.19 8.53
C PRO A 230 -7.03 18.77 8.71
N ILE A 231 -6.09 19.68 8.45
CA ILE A 231 -4.67 19.46 8.74
C ILE A 231 -4.38 20.04 10.10
N ARG A 232 -4.02 19.17 11.04
CA ARG A 232 -3.59 19.57 12.38
C ARG A 232 -2.14 20.07 12.34
N ASP A 233 -1.96 21.37 12.20
CA ASP A 233 -0.67 21.99 12.38
C ASP A 233 -0.62 22.72 13.74
N LYS A 234 0.10 22.13 14.70
CA LYS A 234 0.18 22.65 16.08
C LYS A 234 0.78 24.07 16.17
N ARG A 235 1.49 24.52 15.13
CA ARG A 235 2.08 25.87 15.13
C ARG A 235 1.09 26.99 14.96
N ILE A 236 -0.03 26.74 14.29
CA ILE A 236 -0.98 27.80 13.94
C ILE A 236 -1.95 28.12 15.09
N GLN A 237 -1.99 27.28 16.13
CA GLN A 237 -2.84 27.51 17.30
C GLN A 237 -2.29 28.58 18.26
N LEU A 238 -1.10 29.13 18.02
CA LEU A 238 -0.46 30.03 18.97
C LEU A 238 -0.67 31.54 18.71
N VAL A 239 -1.36 31.94 17.65
CA VAL A 239 -1.53 33.37 17.41
C VAL A 239 -2.89 33.68 16.80
N LYS A 240 -3.93 33.67 17.60
CA LYS A 240 -5.05 34.60 17.49
C LYS A 240 -5.51 34.93 18.91
N LYS A 241 -4.79 35.84 19.55
CA LYS A 241 -5.38 36.70 20.55
C LYS A 241 -5.99 37.90 19.83
#